data_66ac1683995ac54046ec6ae75b07929c
#
_entry.id   66ac1683995ac54046ec6ae75b07929c
#
_cell.length_a   1.000
_cell.length_b   1.000
_cell.length_c   1.000
_cell.angle_alpha   90.00
_cell.angle_beta   90.00
_cell.angle_gamma   90.00
#
_symmetry.space_group_name_H-M   'P 1'
#
loop_
_entity.id
_entity.type
_entity.pdbx_description
1 polymer ?
#
loop_
_entity_poly.entity_id
_entity_poly.type
_entity_poly.pdbx_seq_one_letter_code
_entity_poly.pdbx_strand_id
1 'polypeptide(L)'
;MRVIYDWRLSRVIDADSNIVDELTWTSSRSSKSVASRLEDLQKGRLSPEARILSSRFPDAIPDAVGHLTHAEWPDMAAEEQQLLESAANILAKRGVAEAAGSIDRRLDMLVSSQSELRSAWTTLEARCIEWVGLLLPSLDLDNDRERIPRAVSDSTSLKDASDRLGTNPPPHSPSEAEWKAIQDIGQRCLDIANSLTSSEEAIRTIASEYLPSLSKLVGPLGAAKLCVLAGGRERLARMPSGSIQVLGAHAAMAAHRRGAPPPKHGSVIFSMPQVSRSPRWVRGKIARFLAGKASIASRLDHFDGDPWTESEIAEIHRLSEGIKQKFPSPPKRK
;
A
#
# COMPACT_ATOMS: atom_id res chain seq x y z
N MET A 1 -4.86 45.41 2.14
CA MET A 1 -4.26 45.05 0.84
C MET A 1 -3.85 43.60 0.81
N ARG A 2 -3.83 42.96 -0.37
CA ARG A 2 -3.32 41.59 -0.58
C ARG A 2 -2.36 41.59 -1.76
N VAL A 3 -1.33 40.74 -1.73
CA VAL A 3 -0.47 40.42 -2.87
C VAL A 3 -0.97 39.10 -3.45
N ILE A 4 -1.70 39.16 -4.56
CA ILE A 4 -2.15 37.98 -5.30
C ILE A 4 -1.17 37.69 -6.43
N TYR A 5 -0.88 36.40 -6.70
CA TYR A 5 0.14 36.05 -7.66
C TYR A 5 -0.03 34.63 -8.21
N ASP A 6 0.45 34.43 -9.41
CA ASP A 6 0.69 33.14 -10.03
C ASP A 6 2.14 33.02 -10.54
N TRP A 7 2.41 32.05 -11.40
CA TRP A 7 3.73 31.89 -11.98
C TRP A 7 4.09 32.97 -13.01
N ARG A 8 3.13 33.76 -13.53
CA ARG A 8 3.28 34.76 -14.60
C ARG A 8 3.47 36.18 -14.09
N LEU A 9 2.65 36.53 -13.11
CA LEU A 9 2.57 37.92 -12.61
C LEU A 9 2.15 37.95 -11.14
N SER A 10 2.30 39.13 -10.55
CA SER A 10 1.88 39.43 -9.19
C SER A 10 1.22 40.79 -9.14
N ARG A 11 0.14 40.97 -8.36
CA ARG A 11 -0.62 42.18 -8.18
C ARG A 11 -0.80 42.50 -6.71
N VAL A 12 -0.75 43.80 -6.38
CA VAL A 12 -1.27 44.32 -5.11
C VAL A 12 -2.68 44.82 -5.35
N ILE A 13 -3.64 44.34 -4.57
CA ILE A 13 -5.03 44.81 -4.61
C ILE A 13 -5.43 45.39 -3.28
N ASP A 14 -6.27 46.46 -3.34
CA ASP A 14 -6.88 47.09 -2.17
C ASP A 14 -8.11 46.32 -1.64
N ALA A 15 -8.83 46.90 -0.69
CA ALA A 15 -10.05 46.30 -0.11
C ALA A 15 -11.22 46.25 -1.12
N ASP A 16 -11.23 47.14 -2.10
CA ASP A 16 -12.26 47.24 -3.13
C ASP A 16 -11.89 46.46 -4.40
N SER A 17 -10.83 45.66 -4.33
CA SER A 17 -10.29 44.84 -5.42
C SER A 17 -9.67 45.63 -6.57
N ASN A 18 -9.35 46.91 -6.40
CA ASN A 18 -8.62 47.68 -7.40
C ASN A 18 -7.14 47.31 -7.41
N ILE A 19 -6.53 47.26 -8.61
CA ILE A 19 -5.11 47.00 -8.78
C ILE A 19 -4.31 48.24 -8.39
N VAL A 20 -3.47 48.14 -7.36
CA VAL A 20 -2.60 49.21 -6.86
C VAL A 20 -1.24 49.20 -7.55
N ASP A 21 -0.66 48.02 -7.73
CA ASP A 21 0.64 47.82 -8.41
C ASP A 21 0.66 46.43 -9.05
N GLU A 22 1.40 46.27 -10.15
CA GLU A 22 1.53 45.00 -10.87
C GLU A 22 2.96 44.78 -11.35
N LEU A 23 3.46 43.59 -11.20
CA LEU A 23 4.72 43.14 -11.78
C LEU A 23 4.51 41.83 -12.55
N THR A 24 4.97 41.82 -13.80
CA THR A 24 4.93 40.65 -14.65
C THR A 24 6.34 40.04 -14.81
N TRP A 25 6.40 38.72 -15.03
CA TRP A 25 7.65 38.07 -15.38
C TRP A 25 8.08 38.47 -16.81
N THR A 26 9.10 39.27 -16.94
CA THR A 26 9.57 39.85 -18.21
C THR A 26 10.73 39.09 -18.86
N SER A 27 11.45 38.27 -18.11
CA SER A 27 12.57 37.49 -18.69
C SER A 27 12.06 36.31 -19.54
N SER A 28 12.95 35.78 -20.41
CA SER A 28 12.61 34.64 -21.28
C SER A 28 12.10 33.44 -20.49
N ARG A 29 10.94 32.92 -20.90
CA ARG A 29 10.27 31.80 -20.24
C ARG A 29 10.58 30.51 -20.99
N SER A 30 11.05 29.50 -20.28
CA SER A 30 11.20 28.14 -20.77
C SER A 30 10.40 27.17 -19.91
N SER A 31 10.02 26.02 -20.42
CA SER A 31 9.32 24.99 -19.63
C SER A 31 10.08 24.61 -18.35
N LYS A 32 11.43 24.64 -18.37
CA LYS A 32 12.27 24.36 -17.19
C LYS A 32 12.16 25.49 -16.14
N SER A 33 12.21 26.77 -16.57
CA SER A 33 12.10 27.89 -15.65
C SER A 33 10.69 28.03 -15.07
N VAL A 34 9.65 27.73 -15.86
CA VAL A 34 8.26 27.64 -15.38
C VAL A 34 8.11 26.50 -14.37
N ALA A 35 8.66 25.31 -14.65
CA ALA A 35 8.63 24.18 -13.71
C ALA A 35 9.30 24.52 -12.38
N SER A 36 10.48 25.17 -12.39
CA SER A 36 11.15 25.60 -11.16
C SER A 36 10.31 26.58 -10.36
N ARG A 37 9.65 27.54 -11.03
CA ARG A 37 8.79 28.52 -10.38
C ARG A 37 7.53 27.87 -9.79
N LEU A 38 6.90 26.94 -10.50
CA LEU A 38 5.75 26.19 -9.99
C LEU A 38 6.13 25.35 -8.76
N GLU A 39 7.31 24.73 -8.77
CA GLU A 39 7.83 23.99 -7.62
C GLU A 39 8.03 24.89 -6.39
N ASP A 40 8.57 26.10 -6.59
CA ASP A 40 8.70 27.09 -5.50
C ASP A 40 7.33 27.51 -4.95
N LEU A 41 6.34 27.75 -5.83
CA LEU A 41 4.97 28.08 -5.42
C LEU A 41 4.31 26.93 -4.63
N GLN A 42 4.50 25.68 -5.05
CA GLN A 42 4.01 24.50 -4.31
C GLN A 42 4.64 24.38 -2.92
N LYS A 43 5.88 24.83 -2.74
CA LYS A 43 6.58 24.89 -1.45
C LYS A 43 6.19 26.11 -0.61
N GLY A 44 5.21 26.89 -1.03
CA GLY A 44 4.75 28.12 -0.35
C GLY A 44 5.73 29.29 -0.46
N ARG A 45 6.66 29.26 -1.42
CA ARG A 45 7.57 30.38 -1.67
C ARG A 45 6.93 31.42 -2.56
N LEU A 46 7.20 32.69 -2.28
CA LEU A 46 6.75 33.79 -3.12
C LEU A 46 7.47 33.80 -4.48
N SER A 47 6.74 34.15 -5.55
CA SER A 47 7.39 34.47 -6.81
C SER A 47 8.33 35.66 -6.65
N PRO A 48 9.36 35.85 -7.50
CA PRO A 48 10.25 37.00 -7.41
C PRO A 48 9.48 38.34 -7.44
N GLU A 49 8.47 38.46 -8.30
CA GLU A 49 7.61 39.64 -8.43
C GLU A 49 6.77 39.84 -7.16
N ALA A 50 6.18 38.76 -6.61
CA ALA A 50 5.42 38.84 -5.36
C ALA A 50 6.30 39.26 -4.18
N ARG A 51 7.57 38.84 -4.15
CA ARG A 51 8.53 39.24 -3.13
C ARG A 51 8.87 40.74 -3.21
N ILE A 52 9.05 41.26 -4.42
CA ILE A 52 9.29 42.68 -4.65
C ILE A 52 8.07 43.48 -4.20
N LEU A 53 6.87 43.09 -4.59
CA LEU A 53 5.64 43.76 -4.19
C LEU A 53 5.42 43.71 -2.67
N SER A 54 5.64 42.55 -2.03
CA SER A 54 5.55 42.44 -0.56
C SER A 54 6.56 43.35 0.17
N SER A 55 7.72 43.60 -0.43
CA SER A 55 8.70 44.54 0.14
C SER A 55 8.28 46.00 -0.02
N ARG A 56 7.57 46.32 -1.12
CA ARG A 56 7.01 47.71 -1.35
C ARG A 56 5.78 47.98 -0.51
N PHE A 57 4.99 46.94 -0.23
CA PHE A 57 3.73 47.02 0.50
C PHE A 57 3.75 46.06 1.72
N PRO A 58 4.45 46.44 2.80
CA PRO A 58 4.66 45.52 3.95
C PRO A 58 3.36 45.10 4.66
N ASP A 59 2.31 45.91 4.55
CA ASP A 59 0.99 45.62 5.14
C ASP A 59 0.10 44.73 4.26
N ALA A 60 0.56 44.37 3.05
CA ALA A 60 -0.19 43.51 2.14
C ALA A 60 0.11 42.03 2.40
N ILE A 61 -0.94 41.23 2.58
CA ILE A 61 -0.83 39.78 2.88
C ILE A 61 -0.67 39.01 1.56
N PRO A 62 0.39 38.21 1.39
CA PRO A 62 0.55 37.35 0.22
C PRO A 62 -0.51 36.24 0.17
N ASP A 63 -1.13 36.04 -0.98
CA ASP A 63 -2.17 35.04 -1.23
C ASP A 63 -2.05 34.47 -2.65
N ALA A 64 -1.39 33.32 -2.78
CA ALA A 64 -1.23 32.64 -4.06
C ALA A 64 -2.54 32.10 -4.66
N VAL A 65 -3.57 31.90 -3.85
CA VAL A 65 -4.88 31.38 -4.27
C VAL A 65 -5.83 32.50 -4.67
N GLY A 66 -5.58 33.75 -4.21
CA GLY A 66 -6.45 34.88 -4.44
C GLY A 66 -6.72 35.15 -5.91
N HIS A 67 -5.78 34.86 -6.82
CA HIS A 67 -5.96 35.01 -8.26
C HIS A 67 -7.09 34.12 -8.83
N LEU A 68 -7.35 32.96 -8.26
CA LEU A 68 -8.40 32.03 -8.72
C LEU A 68 -9.82 32.58 -8.48
N THR A 69 -9.97 33.50 -7.55
CA THR A 69 -11.26 34.10 -7.18
C THR A 69 -11.38 35.56 -7.67
N HIS A 70 -10.32 36.13 -8.26
CA HIS A 70 -10.29 37.52 -8.73
C HIS A 70 -10.82 37.61 -10.17
N ALA A 71 -11.93 38.30 -10.38
CA ALA A 71 -12.64 38.41 -11.65
C ALA A 71 -11.83 39.00 -12.81
N GLU A 72 -10.81 39.83 -12.50
CA GLU A 72 -9.98 40.54 -13.50
C GLU A 72 -8.59 39.88 -13.70
N TRP A 73 -8.38 38.65 -13.22
CA TRP A 73 -7.11 37.93 -13.46
C TRP A 73 -6.99 37.58 -14.95
N PRO A 74 -5.87 37.95 -15.62
CA PRO A 74 -5.77 37.82 -17.07
C PRO A 74 -5.72 36.35 -17.50
N ASP A 75 -6.46 36.04 -18.56
CA ASP A 75 -6.43 34.71 -19.18
C ASP A 75 -5.01 34.35 -19.65
N MET A 76 -4.74 33.06 -19.72
CA MET A 76 -3.49 32.58 -20.29
C MET A 76 -3.54 32.63 -21.82
N ALA A 77 -2.50 33.16 -22.44
CA ALA A 77 -2.29 33.00 -23.87
C ALA A 77 -2.01 31.52 -24.22
N ALA A 78 -2.30 31.13 -25.44
CA ALA A 78 -2.09 29.74 -25.90
C ALA A 78 -0.63 29.24 -25.71
N GLU A 79 0.36 30.14 -25.91
CA GLU A 79 1.78 29.87 -25.69
C GLU A 79 2.11 29.66 -24.20
N GLU A 80 1.48 30.44 -23.32
CA GLU A 80 1.62 30.27 -21.86
C GLU A 80 1.02 28.95 -21.38
N GLN A 81 -0.11 28.55 -21.96
CA GLN A 81 -0.73 27.27 -21.66
C GLN A 81 0.17 26.09 -22.08
N GLN A 82 0.76 26.13 -23.28
CA GLN A 82 1.73 25.12 -23.72
C GLN A 82 2.96 25.02 -22.82
N LEU A 83 3.48 26.19 -22.36
CA LEU A 83 4.59 26.23 -21.41
C LEU A 83 4.20 25.59 -20.06
N LEU A 84 3.00 25.89 -19.58
CA LEU A 84 2.47 25.31 -18.34
C LEU A 84 2.32 23.79 -18.43
N GLU A 85 1.74 23.27 -19.52
CA GLU A 85 1.60 21.84 -19.77
C GLU A 85 2.97 21.14 -19.84
N SER A 86 3.92 21.76 -20.55
CA SER A 86 5.28 21.24 -20.65
C SER A 86 6.01 21.25 -19.29
N ALA A 87 5.81 22.29 -18.49
CA ALA A 87 6.35 22.41 -17.14
C ALA A 87 5.72 21.39 -16.19
N ALA A 88 4.41 21.19 -16.26
CA ALA A 88 3.70 20.16 -15.50
C ALA A 88 4.23 18.75 -15.80
N ASN A 89 4.50 18.44 -17.07
CA ASN A 89 5.13 17.19 -17.47
C ASN A 89 6.55 17.02 -16.89
N ILE A 90 7.34 18.08 -16.84
CA ILE A 90 8.67 18.06 -16.21
C ILE A 90 8.54 17.75 -14.70
N LEU A 91 7.63 18.41 -14.00
CA LEU A 91 7.39 18.20 -12.58
C LEU A 91 6.89 16.78 -12.31
N ALA A 92 5.94 16.30 -13.11
CA ALA A 92 5.44 14.92 -13.01
C ALA A 92 6.57 13.89 -13.17
N LYS A 93 7.44 14.06 -14.19
CA LYS A 93 8.59 13.18 -14.40
C LYS A 93 9.59 13.23 -13.24
N ARG A 94 9.86 14.41 -12.68
CA ARG A 94 10.71 14.54 -11.47
C ARG A 94 10.09 13.82 -10.28
N GLY A 95 8.81 14.05 -10.02
CA GLY A 95 8.11 13.39 -8.92
C GLY A 95 8.11 11.86 -9.05
N VAL A 96 7.95 11.32 -10.27
CA VAL A 96 8.08 9.88 -10.52
C VAL A 96 9.51 9.40 -10.27
N ALA A 97 10.54 10.14 -10.71
CA ALA A 97 11.93 9.77 -10.48
C ALA A 97 12.31 9.78 -8.98
N GLU A 98 11.82 10.76 -8.23
CA GLU A 98 11.99 10.82 -6.78
C GLU A 98 11.25 9.66 -6.09
N ALA A 99 10.01 9.37 -6.50
CA ALA A 99 9.23 8.26 -5.98
C ALA A 99 9.89 6.91 -6.25
N ALA A 100 10.54 6.72 -7.39
CA ALA A 100 11.26 5.49 -7.73
C ALA A 100 12.45 5.21 -6.79
N GLY A 101 13.05 6.25 -6.20
CA GLY A 101 14.09 6.14 -5.16
C GLY A 101 13.54 5.78 -3.77
N SER A 102 12.24 5.94 -3.54
CA SER A 102 11.62 5.69 -2.24
C SER A 102 11.42 4.19 -1.99
N ILE A 103 12.01 3.69 -0.90
CA ILE A 103 11.81 2.29 -0.46
C ILE A 103 10.33 2.02 -0.15
N ASP A 104 9.61 2.98 0.46
CA ASP A 104 8.18 2.85 0.74
C ASP A 104 7.37 2.60 -0.55
N ARG A 105 7.66 3.32 -1.64
CA ARG A 105 6.98 3.14 -2.93
C ARG A 105 7.33 1.82 -3.61
N ARG A 106 8.59 1.42 -3.53
CA ARG A 106 9.04 0.13 -4.08
C ARG A 106 8.41 -1.04 -3.32
N LEU A 107 8.32 -0.92 -1.99
CA LEU A 107 7.67 -1.90 -1.15
C LEU A 107 6.15 -1.97 -1.40
N ASP A 108 5.51 -0.83 -1.64
CA ASP A 108 4.09 -0.75 -2.02
C ASP A 108 3.82 -1.51 -3.32
N MET A 109 4.64 -1.32 -4.37
CA MET A 109 4.50 -2.07 -5.63
C MET A 109 4.62 -3.58 -5.41
N LEU A 110 5.60 -4.04 -4.62
CA LEU A 110 5.79 -5.46 -4.34
C LEU A 110 4.63 -6.07 -3.55
N VAL A 111 4.16 -5.40 -2.49
CA VAL A 111 3.07 -5.89 -1.64
C VAL A 111 1.74 -5.88 -2.40
N SER A 112 1.47 -4.87 -3.21
CA SER A 112 0.28 -4.79 -4.06
C SER A 112 0.29 -5.90 -5.11
N SER A 113 1.39 -6.05 -5.85
CA SER A 113 1.57 -7.12 -6.84
C SER A 113 1.40 -8.51 -6.21
N GLN A 114 1.98 -8.77 -5.03
CA GLN A 114 1.79 -10.01 -4.30
C GLN A 114 0.32 -10.28 -3.97
N SER A 115 -0.42 -9.25 -3.56
CA SER A 115 -1.84 -9.38 -3.23
C SER A 115 -2.68 -9.73 -4.46
N GLU A 116 -2.40 -9.08 -5.59
CA GLU A 116 -3.05 -9.31 -6.87
C GLU A 116 -2.75 -10.72 -7.43
N LEU A 117 -1.48 -11.11 -7.41
CA LEU A 117 -1.06 -12.48 -7.79
C LEU A 117 -1.72 -13.53 -6.91
N ARG A 118 -1.83 -13.31 -5.60
CA ARG A 118 -2.50 -14.23 -4.67
C ARG A 118 -3.99 -14.39 -5.02
N SER A 119 -4.68 -13.30 -5.35
CA SER A 119 -6.07 -13.31 -5.80
C SER A 119 -6.24 -14.11 -7.11
N ALA A 120 -5.38 -13.82 -8.10
CA ALA A 120 -5.38 -14.51 -9.39
C ALA A 120 -5.11 -16.02 -9.21
N TRP A 121 -4.08 -16.36 -8.43
CA TRP A 121 -3.74 -17.76 -8.12
C TRP A 121 -4.91 -18.50 -7.49
N THR A 122 -5.56 -17.92 -6.47
CA THR A 122 -6.69 -18.56 -5.78
C THR A 122 -7.84 -18.85 -6.74
N THR A 123 -8.13 -17.92 -7.66
CA THR A 123 -9.22 -18.09 -8.64
C THR A 123 -8.88 -19.16 -9.68
N LEU A 124 -7.66 -19.16 -10.21
CA LEU A 124 -7.23 -20.11 -11.22
C LEU A 124 -7.06 -21.52 -10.64
N GLU A 125 -6.48 -21.63 -9.45
CA GLU A 125 -6.32 -22.90 -8.74
C GLU A 125 -7.68 -23.55 -8.47
N ALA A 126 -8.65 -22.79 -7.95
CA ALA A 126 -10.00 -23.29 -7.73
C ALA A 126 -10.64 -23.79 -9.04
N ARG A 127 -10.48 -23.07 -10.14
CA ARG A 127 -10.98 -23.51 -11.45
C ARG A 127 -10.28 -24.76 -11.95
N CYS A 128 -8.96 -24.86 -11.80
CA CYS A 128 -8.17 -26.03 -12.16
C CYS A 128 -8.67 -27.29 -11.39
N ILE A 129 -8.83 -27.15 -10.09
CA ILE A 129 -9.28 -28.25 -9.21
C ILE A 129 -10.71 -28.71 -9.56
N GLU A 130 -11.65 -27.73 -9.74
CA GLU A 130 -13.03 -28.05 -10.12
C GLU A 130 -13.11 -28.76 -11.49
N TRP A 131 -12.32 -28.30 -12.47
CA TRP A 131 -12.33 -28.87 -13.81
C TRP A 131 -11.76 -30.29 -13.83
N VAL A 132 -10.63 -30.49 -13.14
CA VAL A 132 -10.03 -31.83 -13.02
C VAL A 132 -10.94 -32.76 -12.22
N GLY A 133 -11.55 -32.30 -11.13
CA GLY A 133 -12.49 -33.06 -10.33
C GLY A 133 -13.75 -33.49 -11.08
N LEU A 134 -14.23 -32.67 -12.04
CA LEU A 134 -15.33 -33.06 -12.93
C LEU A 134 -14.97 -34.28 -13.80
N LEU A 135 -13.72 -34.35 -14.26
CA LEU A 135 -13.22 -35.37 -15.16
C LEU A 135 -12.67 -36.60 -14.43
N LEU A 136 -12.24 -36.43 -13.18
CA LEU A 136 -11.70 -37.49 -12.29
C LEU A 136 -12.52 -37.57 -10.97
N PRO A 137 -13.74 -38.08 -11.01
CA PRO A 137 -14.67 -38.02 -9.88
C PRO A 137 -14.21 -38.85 -8.65
N SER A 138 -13.20 -39.68 -8.80
CA SER A 138 -12.62 -40.47 -7.68
C SER A 138 -11.50 -39.71 -6.95
N LEU A 139 -11.14 -38.50 -7.37
CA LEU A 139 -10.06 -37.74 -6.78
C LEU A 139 -10.51 -37.06 -5.49
N ASP A 140 -9.67 -37.13 -4.45
CA ASP A 140 -9.88 -36.36 -3.21
C ASP A 140 -9.39 -34.93 -3.39
N LEU A 141 -10.32 -34.03 -3.74
CA LEU A 141 -10.01 -32.62 -4.07
C LEU A 141 -9.45 -31.84 -2.89
N ASP A 142 -9.68 -32.25 -1.65
CA ASP A 142 -9.14 -31.59 -0.47
C ASP A 142 -7.70 -32.02 -0.18
N ASN A 143 -7.42 -33.31 -0.22
CA ASN A 143 -6.10 -33.86 0.07
C ASN A 143 -5.13 -33.74 -1.11
N ASP A 144 -5.59 -33.82 -2.34
CA ASP A 144 -4.75 -33.74 -3.56
C ASP A 144 -4.63 -32.32 -4.14
N ARG A 145 -5.28 -31.35 -3.53
CA ARG A 145 -5.39 -29.96 -4.00
C ARG A 145 -4.07 -29.39 -4.51
N GLU A 146 -3.00 -29.49 -3.72
CA GLU A 146 -1.67 -28.92 -4.05
C GLU A 146 -0.98 -29.66 -5.20
N ARG A 147 -1.32 -30.94 -5.43
CA ARG A 147 -0.71 -31.81 -6.45
C ARG A 147 -1.36 -31.64 -7.82
N ILE A 148 -2.65 -31.29 -7.87
CA ILE A 148 -3.46 -31.26 -9.10
C ILE A 148 -2.86 -30.35 -10.19
N PRO A 149 -2.51 -29.08 -9.94
CA PRO A 149 -1.99 -28.20 -11.00
C PRO A 149 -0.70 -28.74 -11.63
N ARG A 150 0.20 -29.32 -10.81
CA ARG A 150 1.45 -29.90 -11.31
C ARG A 150 1.19 -31.19 -12.10
N ALA A 151 0.37 -32.09 -11.55
CA ALA A 151 0.05 -33.33 -12.24
C ALA A 151 -0.55 -33.08 -13.62
N VAL A 152 -1.44 -32.09 -13.73
CA VAL A 152 -2.05 -31.71 -15.02
C VAL A 152 -1.06 -31.08 -15.96
N SER A 153 -0.24 -30.15 -15.49
CA SER A 153 0.77 -29.47 -16.30
C SER A 153 1.81 -30.45 -16.89
N ASP A 154 2.26 -31.42 -16.08
CA ASP A 154 3.33 -32.35 -16.41
C ASP A 154 2.84 -33.56 -17.20
N SER A 155 1.53 -33.72 -17.46
CA SER A 155 0.92 -34.89 -18.09
C SER A 155 0.61 -34.66 -19.56
N THR A 156 0.72 -35.72 -20.35
CA THR A 156 0.39 -35.70 -21.78
C THR A 156 -1.09 -35.91 -22.05
N SER A 157 -1.82 -36.47 -21.10
CA SER A 157 -3.27 -36.77 -21.19
C SER A 157 -3.91 -36.78 -19.81
N LEU A 158 -5.23 -36.75 -19.76
CA LEU A 158 -5.98 -36.89 -18.49
C LEU A 158 -5.72 -38.22 -17.83
N LYS A 159 -5.51 -39.29 -18.62
CA LYS A 159 -5.15 -40.62 -18.11
C LYS A 159 -3.77 -40.59 -17.44
N ASP A 160 -2.77 -39.97 -18.06
CA ASP A 160 -1.43 -39.77 -17.46
C ASP A 160 -1.54 -38.96 -16.15
N ALA A 161 -2.38 -37.92 -16.11
CA ALA A 161 -2.64 -37.16 -14.91
C ALA A 161 -3.30 -38.01 -13.81
N SER A 162 -4.24 -38.87 -14.14
CA SER A 162 -4.88 -39.80 -13.18
C SER A 162 -3.88 -40.77 -12.57
N ASP A 163 -2.97 -41.33 -13.39
CA ASP A 163 -1.91 -42.21 -12.94
C ASP A 163 -0.95 -41.50 -11.96
N ARG A 164 -0.55 -40.27 -12.25
CA ARG A 164 0.30 -39.42 -11.37
C ARG A 164 -0.38 -39.05 -10.05
N LEU A 165 -1.69 -38.86 -10.08
CA LEU A 165 -2.49 -38.55 -8.88
C LEU A 165 -2.85 -39.81 -8.08
N GLY A 166 -2.65 -41.01 -8.66
CA GLY A 166 -2.99 -42.29 -8.03
C GLY A 166 -4.50 -42.50 -7.90
N THR A 167 -5.28 -41.98 -8.84
CA THR A 167 -6.73 -42.12 -8.87
C THR A 167 -7.20 -43.01 -10.02
N ASN A 168 -8.48 -43.38 -10.01
CA ASN A 168 -9.06 -44.20 -11.08
C ASN A 168 -8.98 -43.48 -12.44
N PRO A 169 -8.82 -44.23 -13.55
CA PRO A 169 -8.81 -43.65 -14.88
C PRO A 169 -10.10 -42.87 -15.15
N PRO A 170 -10.08 -41.85 -16.01
CA PRO A 170 -11.25 -41.03 -16.29
C PRO A 170 -12.35 -41.86 -16.97
N PRO A 171 -13.62 -41.70 -16.56
CA PRO A 171 -14.75 -42.37 -17.22
C PRO A 171 -14.97 -41.84 -18.65
N HIS A 172 -14.58 -40.61 -18.92
CA HIS A 172 -14.66 -39.95 -20.22
C HIS A 172 -13.39 -39.15 -20.45
N SER A 173 -12.86 -39.19 -21.66
CA SER A 173 -11.69 -38.38 -22.04
C SER A 173 -12.15 -37.07 -22.64
N PRO A 174 -11.53 -35.95 -22.27
CA PRO A 174 -11.75 -34.65 -22.95
C PRO A 174 -11.21 -34.71 -24.39
N SER A 175 -11.66 -33.82 -25.23
CA SER A 175 -11.02 -33.58 -26.53
C SER A 175 -9.60 -33.05 -26.35
N GLU A 176 -8.77 -33.16 -27.39
CA GLU A 176 -7.40 -32.63 -27.36
C GLU A 176 -7.36 -31.13 -27.04
N ALA A 177 -8.30 -30.36 -27.60
CA ALA A 177 -8.42 -28.94 -27.36
C ALA A 177 -8.80 -28.61 -25.90
N GLU A 178 -9.73 -29.39 -25.32
CA GLU A 178 -10.10 -29.24 -23.89
C GLU A 178 -8.94 -29.62 -22.98
N TRP A 179 -8.25 -30.74 -23.29
CA TRP A 179 -7.09 -31.14 -22.51
C TRP A 179 -6.02 -30.06 -22.51
N LYS A 180 -5.72 -29.51 -23.69
CA LYS A 180 -4.78 -28.38 -23.79
C LYS A 180 -5.17 -27.19 -22.95
N ALA A 181 -6.45 -26.82 -22.91
CA ALA A 181 -6.96 -25.73 -22.07
C ALA A 181 -6.79 -26.03 -20.57
N ILE A 182 -6.99 -27.30 -20.16
CA ILE A 182 -6.78 -27.72 -18.76
C ILE A 182 -5.30 -27.65 -18.37
N GLN A 183 -4.40 -28.13 -19.26
CA GLN A 183 -2.96 -28.03 -19.06
C GLN A 183 -2.50 -26.58 -18.91
N ASP A 184 -3.00 -25.68 -19.76
CA ASP A 184 -2.63 -24.27 -19.74
C ASP A 184 -3.04 -23.61 -18.40
N ILE A 185 -4.20 -23.95 -17.82
CA ILE A 185 -4.59 -23.49 -16.49
C ILE A 185 -3.67 -24.06 -15.41
N GLY A 186 -3.35 -25.35 -15.45
CA GLY A 186 -2.40 -25.97 -14.53
C GLY A 186 -1.04 -25.27 -14.55
N GLN A 187 -0.49 -25.04 -15.75
CA GLN A 187 0.76 -24.32 -15.93
C GLN A 187 0.70 -22.89 -15.38
N ARG A 188 -0.41 -22.14 -15.63
CA ARG A 188 -0.57 -20.78 -15.08
C ARG A 188 -0.61 -20.77 -13.56
N CYS A 189 -1.21 -21.77 -12.94
CA CYS A 189 -1.17 -21.88 -11.48
C CYS A 189 0.27 -22.01 -10.95
N LEU A 190 1.12 -22.80 -11.61
CA LEU A 190 2.53 -22.96 -11.26
C LEU A 190 3.34 -21.69 -11.50
N ASP A 191 3.14 -21.01 -12.64
CA ASP A 191 3.83 -19.77 -12.98
C ASP A 191 3.53 -18.67 -11.96
N ILE A 192 2.27 -18.54 -11.56
CA ILE A 192 1.87 -17.54 -10.54
C ILE A 192 2.41 -17.93 -9.16
N ALA A 193 2.42 -19.21 -8.81
CA ALA A 193 3.00 -19.70 -7.55
C ALA A 193 4.50 -19.36 -7.46
N ASN A 194 5.25 -19.54 -8.55
CA ASN A 194 6.66 -19.15 -8.64
C ASN A 194 6.84 -17.63 -8.49
N SER A 195 6.00 -16.85 -9.17
CA SER A 195 6.01 -15.37 -9.07
C SER A 195 5.70 -14.89 -7.65
N LEU A 196 4.77 -15.56 -6.94
CA LEU A 196 4.48 -15.29 -5.53
C LEU A 196 5.69 -15.54 -4.65
N THR A 197 6.38 -16.67 -4.83
CA THR A 197 7.61 -17.00 -4.08
C THR A 197 8.68 -15.95 -4.28
N SER A 198 8.97 -15.58 -5.52
CA SER A 198 9.98 -14.55 -5.84
C SER A 198 9.61 -13.18 -5.24
N SER A 199 8.33 -12.80 -5.30
CA SER A 199 7.84 -11.56 -4.69
C SER A 199 7.97 -11.57 -3.17
N GLU A 200 7.68 -12.71 -2.52
CA GLU A 200 7.84 -12.88 -1.08
C GLU A 200 9.30 -12.77 -0.65
N GLU A 201 10.22 -13.35 -1.39
CA GLU A 201 11.67 -13.26 -1.12
C GLU A 201 12.15 -11.82 -1.22
N ALA A 202 11.76 -11.08 -2.27
CA ALA A 202 12.09 -9.68 -2.44
C ALA A 202 11.54 -8.81 -1.29
N ILE A 203 10.27 -9.04 -0.89
CA ILE A 203 9.66 -8.34 0.25
C ILE A 203 10.40 -8.65 1.54
N ARG A 204 10.75 -9.92 1.80
CA ARG A 204 11.49 -10.33 3.01
C ARG A 204 12.83 -9.63 3.11
N THR A 205 13.59 -9.58 2.03
CA THR A 205 14.89 -8.92 1.98
C THR A 205 14.74 -7.43 2.32
N ILE A 206 13.92 -6.71 1.56
CA ILE A 206 13.73 -5.26 1.76
C ILE A 206 13.17 -4.95 3.15
N ALA A 207 12.14 -5.69 3.60
CA ALA A 207 11.51 -5.40 4.88
C ALA A 207 12.43 -5.70 6.07
N SER A 208 13.28 -6.73 5.99
CA SER A 208 14.23 -7.06 7.07
C SER A 208 15.30 -5.99 7.25
N GLU A 209 15.72 -5.33 6.17
CA GLU A 209 16.67 -4.22 6.21
C GLU A 209 16.00 -2.89 6.59
N TYR A 210 14.83 -2.63 6.04
CA TYR A 210 14.13 -1.35 6.18
C TYR A 210 13.32 -1.21 7.46
N LEU A 211 12.83 -2.33 8.01
CA LEU A 211 11.96 -2.42 9.19
C LEU A 211 12.45 -3.57 10.12
N PRO A 212 13.70 -3.53 10.63
CA PRO A 212 14.31 -4.67 11.29
C PRO A 212 13.59 -5.11 12.57
N SER A 213 13.24 -4.19 13.47
CA SER A 213 12.54 -4.51 14.71
C SER A 213 11.11 -4.98 14.45
N LEU A 214 10.41 -4.31 13.52
CA LEU A 214 9.06 -4.67 13.17
C LEU A 214 9.03 -6.04 12.46
N SER A 215 10.00 -6.32 11.57
CA SER A 215 10.14 -7.60 10.89
C SER A 215 10.38 -8.76 11.85
N LYS A 216 11.16 -8.57 12.89
CA LYS A 216 11.36 -9.57 13.94
C LYS A 216 10.08 -9.83 14.75
N LEU A 217 9.27 -8.80 14.99
CA LEU A 217 8.03 -8.94 15.77
C LEU A 217 6.89 -9.61 15.00
N VAL A 218 6.59 -9.14 13.79
CA VAL A 218 5.39 -9.55 13.02
C VAL A 218 5.72 -10.39 11.79
N GLY A 219 7.00 -10.65 11.55
CA GLY A 219 7.52 -11.24 10.32
C GLY A 219 7.69 -10.19 9.19
N PRO A 220 8.67 -10.38 8.27
CA PRO A 220 8.98 -9.39 7.23
C PRO A 220 7.79 -9.06 6.32
N LEU A 221 7.01 -10.05 5.90
CA LEU A 221 5.80 -9.84 5.10
C LEU A 221 4.73 -9.04 5.86
N GLY A 222 4.60 -9.29 7.16
CA GLY A 222 3.69 -8.54 8.02
C GLY A 222 4.14 -7.09 8.21
N ALA A 223 5.43 -6.87 8.40
CA ALA A 223 6.04 -5.54 8.53
C ALA A 223 5.85 -4.71 7.26
N ALA A 224 6.15 -5.28 6.09
CA ALA A 224 5.91 -4.67 4.80
C ALA A 224 4.44 -4.28 4.62
N LYS A 225 3.52 -5.21 4.92
CA LYS A 225 2.09 -4.95 4.81
C LYS A 225 1.59 -3.86 5.75
N LEU A 226 2.11 -3.78 6.99
CA LEU A 226 1.78 -2.67 7.90
C LEU A 226 2.30 -1.34 7.37
N CYS A 227 3.53 -1.30 6.86
CA CYS A 227 4.15 -0.12 6.26
C CYS A 227 3.31 0.42 5.10
N VAL A 228 2.95 -0.45 4.16
CA VAL A 228 2.12 -0.10 2.99
C VAL A 228 0.72 0.37 3.39
N LEU A 229 0.05 -0.35 4.29
CA LEU A 229 -1.28 0.03 4.80
C LEU A 229 -1.27 1.37 5.56
N ALA A 230 -0.16 1.74 6.18
CA ALA A 230 0.01 3.03 6.83
C ALA A 230 0.31 4.18 5.84
N GLY A 231 0.79 3.86 4.64
CA GLY A 231 1.24 4.81 3.62
C GLY A 231 2.71 5.23 3.79
N GLY A 232 3.56 4.34 4.34
CA GLY A 232 5.00 4.48 4.49
C GLY A 232 5.50 4.37 5.93
N ARG A 233 6.84 4.21 6.07
CA ARG A 233 7.53 3.99 7.35
C ARG A 233 7.34 5.16 8.32
N GLU A 234 7.49 6.38 7.84
CA GLU A 234 7.33 7.57 8.67
C GLU A 234 5.92 7.66 9.25
N ARG A 235 4.90 7.47 8.40
CA ARG A 235 3.51 7.54 8.84
C ARG A 235 3.17 6.42 9.82
N LEU A 236 3.70 5.21 9.60
CA LEU A 236 3.53 4.08 10.51
C LEU A 236 4.13 4.40 11.89
N ALA A 237 5.34 4.96 11.94
CA ALA A 237 6.01 5.35 13.19
C ALA A 237 5.25 6.40 14.00
N ARG A 238 4.56 7.32 13.34
CA ARG A 238 3.73 8.36 13.96
C ARG A 238 2.32 7.89 14.33
N MET A 239 1.94 6.69 13.90
CA MET A 239 0.58 6.17 14.10
C MET A 239 0.36 5.70 15.55
N PRO A 240 -0.80 6.03 16.17
CA PRO A 240 -1.17 5.46 17.47
C PRO A 240 -1.31 3.94 17.40
N SER A 241 -0.91 3.25 18.45
CA SER A 241 -0.98 1.78 18.53
C SER A 241 -2.37 1.22 18.31
N GLY A 242 -3.42 1.94 18.73
CA GLY A 242 -4.81 1.57 18.47
C GLY A 242 -5.17 1.57 16.99
N SER A 243 -4.58 2.46 16.19
CA SER A 243 -4.74 2.48 14.74
C SER A 243 -3.97 1.32 14.09
N ILE A 244 -2.74 1.06 14.53
CA ILE A 244 -1.96 -0.10 14.07
C ILE A 244 -2.69 -1.42 14.37
N GLN A 245 -3.36 -1.51 15.54
CA GLN A 245 -4.13 -2.70 15.93
C GLN A 245 -5.16 -3.10 14.88
N VAL A 246 -5.79 -2.14 14.21
CA VAL A 246 -6.91 -2.37 13.27
C VAL A 246 -6.54 -2.11 11.81
N LEU A 247 -5.26 -1.87 11.49
CA LEU A 247 -4.80 -1.72 10.10
C LEU A 247 -5.20 -2.94 9.26
N GLY A 248 -5.76 -2.69 8.08
CA GLY A 248 -6.26 -3.73 7.18
C GLY A 248 -7.64 -4.29 7.54
N ALA A 249 -8.35 -3.73 8.55
CA ALA A 249 -9.73 -4.09 8.89
C ALA A 249 -10.77 -3.22 8.16
N HIS A 250 -10.54 -2.85 6.90
CA HIS A 250 -11.36 -1.86 6.17
C HIS A 250 -12.86 -2.21 6.15
N ALA A 251 -13.21 -3.45 5.80
CA ALA A 251 -14.61 -3.90 5.76
C ALA A 251 -15.29 -3.86 7.14
N ALA A 252 -14.57 -4.29 8.20
CA ALA A 252 -15.08 -4.26 9.57
C ALA A 252 -15.22 -2.82 10.10
N MET A 253 -14.28 -1.91 9.73
CA MET A 253 -14.39 -0.48 10.05
C MET A 253 -15.57 0.18 9.33
N ALA A 254 -15.79 -0.15 8.05
CA ALA A 254 -16.95 0.32 7.31
C ALA A 254 -18.28 -0.19 7.91
N ALA A 255 -18.32 -1.45 8.37
CA ALA A 255 -19.47 -2.00 9.07
C ALA A 255 -19.68 -1.32 10.45
N HIS A 256 -18.58 -1.02 11.16
CA HIS A 256 -18.66 -0.30 12.45
C HIS A 256 -19.28 1.10 12.30
N ARG A 257 -18.94 1.84 11.24
CA ARG A 257 -19.58 3.14 10.96
C ARG A 257 -21.10 3.02 10.73
N ARG A 258 -21.60 1.83 10.39
CA ARG A 258 -23.02 1.51 10.23
C ARG A 258 -23.64 0.84 11.47
N GLY A 259 -22.97 0.89 12.63
CA GLY A 259 -23.48 0.40 13.92
C GLY A 259 -22.99 -1.00 14.34
N ALA A 260 -22.16 -1.68 13.55
CA ALA A 260 -21.57 -2.94 13.98
C ALA A 260 -20.53 -2.74 15.10
N PRO A 261 -20.23 -3.75 15.93
CA PRO A 261 -19.18 -3.68 16.93
C PRO A 261 -17.83 -3.33 16.29
N PRO A 262 -16.94 -2.57 16.97
CA PRO A 262 -15.65 -2.20 16.45
C PRO A 262 -14.74 -3.41 16.25
N PRO A 263 -13.89 -3.43 15.21
CA PRO A 263 -12.93 -4.51 14.99
C PRO A 263 -11.93 -4.61 16.15
N LYS A 264 -11.64 -5.83 16.57
CA LYS A 264 -10.68 -6.12 17.65
C LYS A 264 -9.23 -6.16 17.17
N HIS A 265 -9.01 -6.36 15.88
CA HIS A 265 -7.70 -6.46 15.22
C HIS A 265 -7.85 -6.29 13.71
N GLY A 266 -6.78 -5.87 13.05
CA GLY A 266 -6.63 -5.90 11.60
C GLY A 266 -6.04 -7.23 11.11
N SER A 267 -5.90 -7.35 9.80
CA SER A 267 -5.44 -8.59 9.15
C SER A 267 -4.02 -8.99 9.57
N VAL A 268 -3.08 -8.05 9.64
CA VAL A 268 -1.68 -8.34 9.97
C VAL A 268 -1.52 -8.76 11.44
N ILE A 269 -2.09 -8.01 12.36
CA ILE A 269 -2.02 -8.38 13.80
C ILE A 269 -2.74 -9.72 14.05
N PHE A 270 -3.82 -10.00 13.31
CA PHE A 270 -4.51 -11.28 13.43
C PHE A 270 -3.69 -12.46 12.91
N SER A 271 -2.89 -12.28 11.86
CA SER A 271 -2.07 -13.37 11.29
C SER A 271 -0.97 -13.84 12.25
N MET A 272 -0.61 -13.05 13.26
CA MET A 272 0.35 -13.47 14.28
C MET A 272 -0.18 -14.70 15.05
N PRO A 273 0.62 -15.78 15.19
CA PRO A 273 0.19 -17.01 15.88
C PRO A 273 -0.33 -16.78 17.29
N GLN A 274 0.25 -15.81 18.01
CA GLN A 274 -0.16 -15.41 19.35
C GLN A 274 -1.61 -14.90 19.41
N VAL A 275 -2.13 -14.32 18.31
CA VAL A 275 -3.51 -13.85 18.21
C VAL A 275 -4.40 -14.92 17.59
N SER A 276 -4.05 -15.42 16.40
CA SER A 276 -4.91 -16.32 15.61
C SER A 276 -5.19 -17.64 16.33
N ARG A 277 -4.19 -18.22 17.02
CA ARG A 277 -4.31 -19.49 17.76
C ARG A 277 -4.88 -19.31 19.18
N SER A 278 -5.15 -18.05 19.60
CA SER A 278 -5.72 -17.79 20.93
C SER A 278 -7.24 -17.90 20.95
N PRO A 279 -7.85 -18.19 22.11
CA PRO A 279 -9.30 -18.16 22.27
C PRO A 279 -9.91 -16.80 21.93
N ARG A 280 -11.12 -16.81 21.34
CA ARG A 280 -11.78 -15.60 20.82
C ARG A 280 -11.91 -14.47 21.83
N TRP A 281 -12.10 -14.77 23.11
CA TRP A 281 -12.31 -13.78 24.17
C TRP A 281 -11.03 -13.01 24.56
N VAL A 282 -9.86 -13.57 24.32
CA VAL A 282 -8.57 -12.96 24.69
C VAL A 282 -7.86 -12.31 23.51
N ARG A 283 -8.23 -12.65 22.25
CA ARG A 283 -7.57 -12.13 21.03
C ARG A 283 -7.42 -10.62 21.01
N GLY A 284 -8.47 -9.88 21.36
CA GLY A 284 -8.42 -8.41 21.36
C GLY A 284 -7.45 -7.81 22.39
N LYS A 285 -7.22 -8.51 23.52
CA LYS A 285 -6.25 -8.10 24.55
C LYS A 285 -4.81 -8.33 24.06
N ILE A 286 -4.54 -9.50 23.49
CA ILE A 286 -3.24 -9.84 22.90
C ILE A 286 -2.94 -8.92 21.70
N ALA A 287 -3.90 -8.71 20.81
CA ALA A 287 -3.76 -7.82 19.67
C ALA A 287 -3.41 -6.39 20.09
N ARG A 288 -4.03 -5.88 21.15
CA ARG A 288 -3.70 -4.55 21.71
C ARG A 288 -2.28 -4.49 22.23
N PHE A 289 -1.84 -5.50 22.96
CA PHE A 289 -0.48 -5.59 23.48
C PHE A 289 0.55 -5.62 22.35
N LEU A 290 0.34 -6.51 21.35
CA LEU A 290 1.25 -6.65 20.20
C LEU A 290 1.25 -5.40 19.31
N ALA A 291 0.11 -4.74 19.12
CA ALA A 291 0.04 -3.46 18.42
C ALA A 291 0.81 -2.34 19.15
N GLY A 292 0.79 -2.35 20.48
CA GLY A 292 1.65 -1.47 21.30
C GLY A 292 3.13 -1.71 21.02
N LYS A 293 3.55 -2.98 20.97
CA LYS A 293 4.92 -3.36 20.62
C LYS A 293 5.26 -3.01 19.18
N ALA A 294 4.36 -3.26 18.22
CA ALA A 294 4.54 -2.86 16.82
C ALA A 294 4.71 -1.34 16.66
N SER A 295 3.98 -0.53 17.43
CA SER A 295 4.17 0.92 17.45
C SER A 295 5.57 1.33 17.95
N ILE A 296 6.12 0.64 18.94
CA ILE A 296 7.49 0.89 19.44
C ILE A 296 8.50 0.45 18.37
N ALA A 297 8.36 -0.75 17.82
CA ALA A 297 9.22 -1.27 16.77
C ALA A 297 9.30 -0.33 15.57
N SER A 298 8.13 0.15 15.09
CA SER A 298 8.07 1.09 13.95
C SER A 298 8.81 2.41 14.23
N ARG A 299 8.80 2.88 15.48
CA ARG A 299 9.54 4.08 15.87
C ARG A 299 11.04 3.83 15.95
N LEU A 300 11.47 2.71 16.53
CA LEU A 300 12.88 2.31 16.51
C LEU A 300 13.41 2.26 15.06
N ASP A 301 12.67 1.59 14.17
CA ASP A 301 13.07 1.44 12.78
C ASP A 301 13.09 2.78 12.01
N HIS A 302 12.22 3.74 12.35
CA HIS A 302 12.15 5.02 11.66
C HIS A 302 13.14 6.06 12.18
N PHE A 303 13.40 6.08 13.49
CA PHE A 303 14.28 7.06 14.14
C PHE A 303 15.68 6.51 14.38
N ASP A 304 16.07 5.48 13.64
CA ASP A 304 17.39 4.85 13.68
C ASP A 304 17.82 4.41 15.09
N GLY A 305 16.85 3.90 15.87
CA GLY A 305 17.12 3.27 17.18
C GLY A 305 17.70 1.88 17.00
N ASP A 306 18.29 1.34 18.08
CA ASP A 306 18.85 -0.01 18.06
C ASP A 306 17.78 -1.06 17.77
N PRO A 307 17.96 -1.91 16.72
CA PRO A 307 17.01 -2.95 16.40
C PRO A 307 16.87 -3.97 17.54
N TRP A 308 15.65 -4.40 17.81
CA TRP A 308 15.41 -5.43 18.83
C TRP A 308 16.20 -6.69 18.58
N THR A 309 16.71 -7.26 19.69
CA THR A 309 17.38 -8.55 19.73
C THR A 309 16.37 -9.70 19.74
N GLU A 310 16.81 -10.92 19.43
CA GLU A 310 15.97 -12.11 19.53
C GLU A 310 15.47 -12.36 20.97
N SER A 311 16.26 -12.01 21.98
CA SER A 311 15.88 -12.15 23.39
C SER A 311 14.74 -11.21 23.78
N GLU A 312 14.72 -9.97 23.26
CA GLU A 312 13.63 -9.03 23.48
C GLU A 312 12.34 -9.48 22.81
N ILE A 313 12.43 -10.02 21.59
CA ILE A 313 11.29 -10.62 20.91
C ILE A 313 10.73 -11.83 21.66
N ALA A 314 11.60 -12.72 22.14
CA ALA A 314 11.19 -13.87 22.95
C ALA A 314 10.45 -13.43 24.21
N GLU A 315 10.93 -12.38 24.89
CA GLU A 315 10.27 -11.81 26.06
C GLU A 315 8.89 -11.22 25.71
N ILE A 316 8.77 -10.51 24.59
CA ILE A 316 7.47 -10.00 24.12
C ILE A 316 6.49 -11.15 23.88
N HIS A 317 6.94 -12.24 23.26
CA HIS A 317 6.12 -13.42 23.04
C HIS A 317 5.72 -14.08 24.37
N ARG A 318 6.64 -14.22 25.33
CA ARG A 318 6.36 -14.74 26.67
C ARG A 318 5.31 -13.89 27.39
N LEU A 319 5.42 -12.56 27.33
CA LEU A 319 4.44 -11.66 27.92
C LEU A 319 3.04 -11.79 27.26
N SER A 320 2.99 -12.03 25.94
CA SER A 320 1.74 -12.25 25.24
C SER A 320 1.04 -13.56 25.67
N GLU A 321 1.79 -14.62 25.95
CA GLU A 321 1.27 -15.86 26.52
C GLU A 321 0.75 -15.67 27.95
N GLY A 322 1.44 -14.85 28.77
CA GLY A 322 0.97 -14.48 30.10
C GLY A 322 -0.40 -13.79 30.11
N ILE A 323 -0.78 -13.11 29.01
CA ILE A 323 -2.12 -12.56 28.87
C ILE A 323 -3.18 -13.68 28.72
N LYS A 324 -2.88 -14.77 28.02
CA LYS A 324 -3.79 -15.92 27.94
C LYS A 324 -4.03 -16.54 29.33
N GLN A 325 -2.96 -16.73 30.09
CA GLN A 325 -3.03 -17.32 31.42
C GLN A 325 -3.87 -16.48 32.40
N LYS A 326 -3.82 -15.13 32.28
CA LYS A 326 -4.65 -14.20 33.09
C LYS A 326 -6.13 -14.27 32.76
N PHE A 327 -6.53 -14.78 31.59
CA PHE A 327 -7.92 -14.85 31.13
C PHE A 327 -8.25 -16.25 30.58
N PRO A 328 -8.24 -17.30 31.43
CA PRO A 328 -8.39 -18.69 31.01
C PRO A 328 -9.81 -19.02 30.50
N SER A 329 -10.81 -18.27 30.93
CA SER A 329 -12.20 -18.48 30.58
C SER A 329 -12.86 -17.22 29.99
N PRO A 330 -13.93 -17.38 29.20
CA PRO A 330 -14.66 -16.23 28.66
C PRO A 330 -15.28 -15.37 29.79
N PRO A 331 -15.41 -14.05 29.61
CA PRO A 331 -16.07 -13.20 30.58
C PRO A 331 -17.53 -13.64 30.75
N LYS A 332 -18.05 -13.63 31.98
CA LYS A 332 -19.45 -13.89 32.25
C LYS A 332 -20.30 -12.87 31.45
N ARG A 333 -21.26 -13.35 30.67
CA ARG A 333 -22.24 -12.47 30.02
C ARG A 333 -23.02 -11.74 31.13
N LYS A 334 -22.99 -10.41 31.08
CA LYS A 334 -23.91 -9.58 31.85
C LYS A 334 -25.28 -9.61 31.20
#